data_7007a2d39bc09dd3e326ef3fc115ffa0
#
_entry.id   7007a2d39bc09dd3e326ef3fc115ffa0
#
_cell.length_a   1.000
_cell.length_b   1.000
_cell.length_c   1.000
_cell.angle_alpha   90.00
_cell.angle_beta   90.00
_cell.angle_gamma   90.00
#
_symmetry.space_group_name_H-M   'P 1'
#
loop_
_entity.id
_entity.type
_entity.pdbx_description
1 polymer ?
#
loop_
_entity_poly.entity_id
_entity_poly.type
_entity_poly.pdbx_seq_one_letter_code
_entity_poly.pdbx_strand_id
1 'polypeptide(L)'
;MNEVFDIVIIGAGIAGASLAAECVSAAPVRVAIVEAEDAPGYHTTGRSAAYWEESYGGPGVVPLTLASGGFLADHGFLSPRGGLTIGRAQDRERIEQFVDRFSGLGVDVRMLDRAQIAALVPGLRPEWCHGAYEGRGADIDVAGLHQLYLGLARRSGSVVKLRARIDTIARARDQGSAGWQLSWPGGTVRAGIVVNAAGAWADGVAELAGAAPLGITPLRRTIVQMRTDPVAPADMPLTFGIDGDFYVKPQSGRVLVSPHDETPDVAHDVAPEELDVAIAIDRFEHVLDWRVAAVERRWAGLRSFAPDRLPVYGFDPLVPGFFWFAGQGGFGIQTAPAAARLAAQLLLGHARDAMTERLDATVYAPGRFAT
;
A
#
# COMPACT_ATOMS: atom_id res chain seq x y z
N MET A 1 4.59 -21.77 28.73
CA MET A 1 4.68 -22.71 27.60
C MET A 1 4.85 -21.87 26.34
N ASN A 2 5.85 -22.16 25.51
CA ASN A 2 6.03 -21.45 24.24
C ASN A 2 4.90 -21.88 23.29
N GLU A 3 4.08 -20.93 22.84
CA GLU A 3 3.06 -21.21 21.84
C GLU A 3 3.74 -21.52 20.49
N VAL A 4 3.27 -22.56 19.80
CA VAL A 4 3.81 -23.02 18.52
C VAL A 4 2.78 -22.76 17.42
N PHE A 5 3.22 -22.17 16.32
CA PHE A 5 2.42 -21.85 15.15
C PHE A 5 3.08 -22.44 13.90
N ASP A 6 2.31 -22.69 12.85
CA ASP A 6 2.87 -23.04 11.56
C ASP A 6 3.51 -21.81 10.90
N ILE A 7 2.84 -20.66 11.04
CA ILE A 7 3.25 -19.39 10.44
C ILE A 7 3.18 -18.28 11.49
N VAL A 8 4.25 -17.49 11.63
CA VAL A 8 4.24 -16.22 12.36
C VAL A 8 4.47 -15.08 11.38
N ILE A 9 3.54 -14.12 11.35
CA ILE A 9 3.57 -12.93 10.49
C ILE A 9 3.96 -11.72 11.35
N ILE A 10 5.03 -11.03 10.98
CA ILE A 10 5.51 -9.83 11.67
C ILE A 10 4.90 -8.60 11.01
N GLY A 11 4.07 -7.88 11.76
CA GLY A 11 3.31 -6.71 11.34
C GLY A 11 1.82 -6.99 11.12
N ALA A 12 0.95 -6.16 11.73
CA ALA A 12 -0.51 -6.23 11.62
C ALA A 12 -1.09 -5.07 10.78
N GLY A 13 -0.31 -4.53 9.84
CA GLY A 13 -0.81 -3.65 8.78
C GLY A 13 -1.64 -4.42 7.76
N ILE A 14 -2.08 -3.74 6.70
CA ILE A 14 -2.90 -4.37 5.64
C ILE A 14 -2.21 -5.61 5.05
N ALA A 15 -0.88 -5.59 4.89
CA ALA A 15 -0.11 -6.71 4.37
C ALA A 15 -0.25 -7.95 5.27
N GLY A 16 0.14 -7.86 6.54
CA GLY A 16 0.09 -9.01 7.45
C GLY A 16 -1.33 -9.49 7.73
N ALA A 17 -2.29 -8.58 7.85
CA ALA A 17 -3.69 -8.91 8.09
C ALA A 17 -4.31 -9.68 6.91
N SER A 18 -4.09 -9.21 5.67
CA SER A 18 -4.62 -9.84 4.47
C SER A 18 -3.97 -11.22 4.22
N LEU A 19 -2.65 -11.32 4.37
CA LEU A 19 -1.97 -12.60 4.20
C LEU A 19 -2.38 -13.63 5.26
N ALA A 20 -2.54 -13.22 6.53
CA ALA A 20 -3.04 -14.12 7.56
C ALA A 20 -4.42 -14.69 7.21
N ALA A 21 -5.34 -13.82 6.78
CA ALA A 21 -6.68 -14.21 6.38
C ALA A 21 -6.66 -15.20 5.20
N GLU A 22 -5.85 -14.93 4.18
CA GLU A 22 -5.71 -15.82 3.03
C GLU A 22 -5.11 -17.18 3.41
N CYS A 23 -4.08 -17.21 4.26
CA CYS A 23 -3.47 -18.46 4.70
C CYS A 23 -4.48 -19.36 5.43
N VAL A 24 -5.22 -18.82 6.42
CA VAL A 24 -6.19 -19.62 7.20
C VAL A 24 -7.45 -19.98 6.41
N SER A 25 -7.76 -19.22 5.36
CA SER A 25 -8.85 -19.55 4.44
C SER A 25 -8.47 -20.67 3.47
N ALA A 26 -7.18 -20.77 3.12
CA ALA A 26 -6.68 -21.73 2.13
C ALA A 26 -6.28 -23.09 2.76
N ALA A 27 -5.87 -23.13 4.03
CA ALA A 27 -5.38 -24.34 4.69
C ALA A 27 -5.65 -24.33 6.20
N PRO A 28 -5.74 -25.50 6.87
CA PRO A 28 -5.88 -25.61 8.31
C PRO A 28 -4.54 -25.33 9.03
N VAL A 29 -4.02 -24.12 8.91
CA VAL A 29 -2.75 -23.68 9.49
C VAL A 29 -2.98 -22.79 10.72
N ARG A 30 -2.11 -22.93 11.71
CA ARG A 30 -2.08 -22.07 12.91
C ARG A 30 -1.24 -20.83 12.63
N VAL A 31 -1.87 -19.67 12.63
CA VAL A 31 -1.20 -18.39 12.32
C VAL A 31 -1.19 -17.48 13.56
N ALA A 32 -0.04 -16.85 13.83
CA ALA A 32 0.05 -15.71 14.74
C ALA A 32 0.50 -14.48 13.96
N ILE A 33 -0.13 -13.34 14.25
CA ILE A 33 0.33 -12.01 13.83
C ILE A 33 0.97 -11.34 15.03
N VAL A 34 2.18 -10.82 14.88
CA VAL A 34 2.93 -10.13 15.94
C VAL A 34 3.08 -8.67 15.54
N GLU A 35 2.54 -7.76 16.35
CA GLU A 35 2.51 -6.33 16.09
C GLU A 35 3.26 -5.56 17.17
N ALA A 36 4.11 -4.65 16.77
CA ALA A 36 4.90 -3.83 17.68
C ALA A 36 4.05 -2.82 18.46
N GLU A 37 3.02 -2.28 17.79
CA GLU A 37 2.18 -1.23 18.35
C GLU A 37 1.02 -1.80 19.20
N ASP A 38 0.28 -0.94 19.85
CA ASP A 38 -0.88 -1.29 20.66
C ASP A 38 -2.17 -1.44 19.83
N ALA A 39 -2.13 -1.06 18.55
CA ALA A 39 -3.23 -1.20 17.62
C ALA A 39 -2.75 -1.67 16.24
N PRO A 40 -3.47 -2.60 15.57
CA PRO A 40 -3.17 -3.00 14.22
C PRO A 40 -3.36 -1.84 13.24
N GLY A 41 -2.46 -1.72 12.24
CA GLY A 41 -2.57 -0.72 11.18
C GLY A 41 -2.20 0.70 11.58
N TYR A 42 -1.53 0.89 12.71
CA TYR A 42 -1.17 2.20 13.26
C TYR A 42 -0.34 3.07 12.31
N HIS A 43 0.62 2.49 11.61
CA HIS A 43 1.52 3.22 10.70
C HIS A 43 0.89 3.42 9.30
N THR A 44 1.57 3.02 8.24
CA THR A 44 1.23 3.30 6.83
C THR A 44 -0.23 3.00 6.47
N THR A 45 -0.80 1.91 6.99
CA THR A 45 -2.19 1.52 6.73
C THR A 45 -3.18 2.58 7.22
N GLY A 46 -3.03 3.06 8.45
CA GLY A 46 -3.91 4.07 9.05
C GLY A 46 -3.67 5.50 8.56
N ARG A 47 -2.60 5.73 7.77
CA ARG A 47 -2.19 7.06 7.28
C ARG A 47 -2.43 7.24 5.78
N SER A 48 -3.12 6.30 5.15
CA SER A 48 -3.40 6.31 3.73
C SER A 48 -4.37 7.43 3.33
N ALA A 49 -4.19 7.95 2.10
CA ALA A 49 -5.20 8.80 1.46
C ALA A 49 -6.44 8.01 0.99
N ALA A 50 -6.43 6.69 1.12
CA ALA A 50 -7.55 5.79 0.89
C ALA A 50 -8.12 5.91 -0.54
N TYR A 51 -7.32 5.57 -1.55
CA TYR A 51 -7.72 5.65 -2.93
C TYR A 51 -7.30 4.41 -3.73
N TRP A 52 -8.11 4.02 -4.71
CA TRP A 52 -7.88 2.96 -5.67
C TRP A 52 -7.86 3.53 -7.08
N GLU A 53 -6.77 3.31 -7.81
CA GLU A 53 -6.57 3.76 -9.17
C GLU A 53 -5.76 2.72 -9.94
N GLU A 54 -6.24 2.34 -11.12
CA GLU A 54 -5.69 1.21 -11.88
C GLU A 54 -4.27 1.47 -12.34
N SER A 55 -3.95 2.70 -12.76
CA SER A 55 -2.60 3.07 -13.23
C SER A 55 -1.58 3.29 -12.11
N TYR A 56 -2.04 3.49 -10.85
CA TYR A 56 -1.17 3.86 -9.74
C TYR A 56 -0.18 2.76 -9.36
N GLY A 57 1.08 3.15 -9.26
CA GLY A 57 2.20 2.24 -9.04
C GLY A 57 2.91 1.78 -10.32
N GLY A 58 2.36 2.15 -11.48
CA GLY A 58 2.95 1.87 -12.79
C GLY A 58 2.71 0.44 -13.30
N PRO A 59 3.24 0.12 -14.47
CA PRO A 59 2.92 -1.11 -15.21
C PRO A 59 3.14 -2.41 -14.44
N GLY A 60 4.15 -2.47 -13.57
CA GLY A 60 4.42 -3.69 -12.79
C GLY A 60 3.45 -3.90 -11.63
N VAL A 61 2.67 -2.88 -11.24
CA VAL A 61 1.65 -2.94 -10.18
C VAL A 61 0.25 -3.10 -10.75
N VAL A 62 -0.01 -2.59 -11.96
CA VAL A 62 -1.32 -2.69 -12.65
C VAL A 62 -1.93 -4.09 -12.60
N PRO A 63 -1.20 -5.19 -12.87
CA PRO A 63 -1.80 -6.53 -12.81
C PRO A 63 -2.37 -6.88 -11.44
N LEU A 64 -1.69 -6.50 -10.35
CA LEU A 64 -2.16 -6.72 -8.97
C LEU A 64 -3.40 -5.87 -8.67
N THR A 65 -3.40 -4.61 -9.12
CA THR A 65 -4.52 -3.69 -8.92
C THR A 65 -5.77 -4.20 -9.66
N LEU A 66 -5.64 -4.53 -10.95
CA LEU A 66 -6.75 -5.06 -11.74
C LEU A 66 -7.32 -6.36 -11.16
N ALA A 67 -6.43 -7.28 -10.73
CA ALA A 67 -6.86 -8.54 -10.10
C ALA A 67 -7.57 -8.32 -8.76
N SER A 68 -7.27 -7.23 -8.05
CA SER A 68 -7.89 -6.88 -6.76
C SER A 68 -9.25 -6.20 -6.90
N GLY A 69 -9.51 -5.52 -8.03
CA GLY A 69 -10.67 -4.64 -8.21
C GLY A 69 -12.01 -5.34 -8.00
N GLY A 70 -12.17 -6.55 -8.55
CA GLY A 70 -13.38 -7.34 -8.39
C GLY A 70 -13.70 -7.65 -6.91
N PHE A 71 -12.70 -8.11 -6.16
CA PHE A 71 -12.87 -8.38 -4.73
C PHE A 71 -13.29 -7.11 -3.95
N LEU A 72 -12.63 -6.00 -4.21
CA LEU A 72 -12.93 -4.74 -3.50
C LEU A 72 -14.32 -4.22 -3.82
N ALA A 73 -14.76 -4.32 -5.08
CA ALA A 73 -16.09 -3.92 -5.52
C ALA A 73 -17.19 -4.82 -4.95
N ASP A 74 -17.03 -6.15 -5.05
CA ASP A 74 -18.02 -7.14 -4.59
C ASP A 74 -18.28 -7.08 -3.09
N HIS A 75 -17.26 -6.67 -2.31
CA HIS A 75 -17.38 -6.49 -0.86
C HIS A 75 -17.76 -5.05 -0.45
N GLY A 76 -18.02 -4.15 -1.41
CA GLY A 76 -18.48 -2.79 -1.14
C GLY A 76 -17.41 -1.87 -0.55
N PHE A 77 -16.13 -2.16 -0.77
CA PHE A 77 -15.02 -1.32 -0.28
C PHE A 77 -14.67 -0.16 -1.22
N LEU A 78 -15.24 -0.11 -2.43
CA LEU A 78 -15.00 0.95 -3.39
C LEU A 78 -16.21 1.89 -3.47
N SER A 79 -15.94 3.20 -3.34
CA SER A 79 -16.91 4.26 -3.62
C SER A 79 -16.45 5.02 -4.86
N PRO A 80 -17.19 4.96 -5.99
CA PRO A 80 -16.77 5.58 -7.25
C PRO A 80 -16.49 7.08 -7.11
N ARG A 81 -15.39 7.55 -7.69
CA ARG A 81 -14.96 8.95 -7.69
C ARG A 81 -14.38 9.41 -9.04
N GLY A 82 -13.64 8.53 -9.69
CA GLY A 82 -12.79 8.85 -10.83
C GLY A 82 -11.42 9.38 -10.43
N GLY A 83 -10.43 9.12 -11.27
CA GLY A 83 -9.06 9.66 -11.20
C GLY A 83 -8.77 10.56 -12.39
N LEU A 84 -8.05 11.64 -12.18
CA LEU A 84 -7.72 12.61 -13.22
C LEU A 84 -6.25 13.03 -13.13
N THR A 85 -5.44 12.62 -14.08
CA THR A 85 -4.08 13.13 -14.24
C THR A 85 -4.10 14.35 -15.17
N ILE A 86 -3.61 15.50 -14.72
CA ILE A 86 -3.63 16.76 -15.48
C ILE A 86 -2.23 17.19 -15.91
N GLY A 87 -2.17 17.86 -17.07
CA GLY A 87 -0.97 18.43 -17.66
C GLY A 87 -1.23 19.80 -18.25
N ARG A 88 -0.15 20.57 -18.42
CA ARG A 88 -0.13 21.87 -19.11
C ARG A 88 -0.01 21.69 -20.62
N ALA A 89 0.02 22.78 -21.38
CA ALA A 89 0.10 22.73 -22.84
C ALA A 89 1.30 21.93 -23.36
N GLN A 90 2.46 22.05 -22.72
CA GLN A 90 3.67 21.30 -23.08
C GLN A 90 3.62 19.81 -22.72
N ASP A 91 2.67 19.39 -21.87
CA ASP A 91 2.56 18.01 -21.37
C ASP A 91 1.63 17.14 -22.23
N ARG A 92 1.08 17.67 -23.32
CA ARG A 92 0.12 16.96 -24.16
C ARG A 92 0.61 15.58 -24.58
N GLU A 93 1.81 15.50 -25.13
CA GLU A 93 2.40 14.24 -25.57
C GLU A 93 2.59 13.23 -24.40
N ARG A 94 2.97 13.71 -23.23
CA ARG A 94 3.11 12.89 -22.02
C ARG A 94 1.77 12.31 -21.57
N ILE A 95 0.70 13.10 -21.63
CA ILE A 95 -0.66 12.63 -21.35
C ILE A 95 -1.12 11.60 -22.39
N GLU A 96 -0.85 11.83 -23.68
CA GLU A 96 -1.14 10.85 -24.74
C GLU A 96 -0.38 9.54 -24.48
N GLN A 97 0.92 9.59 -24.21
CA GLN A 97 1.73 8.43 -23.87
C GLN A 97 1.24 7.72 -22.59
N PHE A 98 0.77 8.46 -21.59
CA PHE A 98 0.17 7.88 -20.38
C PHE A 98 -1.09 7.08 -20.75
N VAL A 99 -2.00 7.66 -21.52
CA VAL A 99 -3.23 6.99 -21.95
C VAL A 99 -2.91 5.75 -22.78
N ASP A 100 -2.03 5.85 -23.78
CA ASP A 100 -1.66 4.71 -24.64
C ASP A 100 -1.03 3.57 -23.85
N ARG A 101 -0.13 3.91 -22.90
CA ARG A 101 0.56 2.94 -22.06
C ARG A 101 -0.39 2.16 -21.18
N PHE A 102 -1.29 2.86 -20.49
CA PHE A 102 -2.15 2.23 -19.50
C PHE A 102 -3.38 1.57 -20.11
N SER A 103 -3.95 2.12 -21.20
CA SER A 103 -5.00 1.44 -21.96
C SER A 103 -4.49 0.13 -22.58
N GLY A 104 -3.24 0.09 -23.03
CA GLY A 104 -2.58 -1.13 -23.50
C GLY A 104 -2.42 -2.22 -22.42
N LEU A 105 -2.50 -1.85 -21.14
CA LEU A 105 -2.49 -2.77 -19.98
C LEU A 105 -3.89 -3.13 -19.49
N GLY A 106 -4.95 -2.63 -20.13
CA GLY A 106 -6.34 -2.91 -19.77
C GLY A 106 -6.94 -1.92 -18.76
N VAL A 107 -6.25 -0.80 -18.48
CA VAL A 107 -6.79 0.30 -17.65
C VAL A 107 -7.84 1.08 -18.46
N ASP A 108 -8.96 1.40 -17.82
CA ASP A 108 -10.02 2.24 -18.43
C ASP A 108 -9.66 3.73 -18.31
N VAL A 109 -8.78 4.19 -19.21
CA VAL A 109 -8.26 5.55 -19.22
C VAL A 109 -8.49 6.22 -20.58
N ARG A 110 -8.84 7.51 -20.58
CA ARG A 110 -9.09 8.30 -21.79
C ARG A 110 -8.63 9.74 -21.68
N MET A 111 -8.29 10.33 -22.82
CA MET A 111 -7.97 11.77 -22.92
C MET A 111 -9.19 12.63 -22.62
N LEU A 112 -8.96 13.74 -21.93
CA LEU A 112 -9.92 14.84 -21.78
C LEU A 112 -9.30 16.15 -22.25
N ASP A 113 -10.12 17.00 -22.86
CA ASP A 113 -9.77 18.37 -23.21
C ASP A 113 -9.98 19.35 -22.04
N ARG A 114 -9.59 20.60 -22.24
CA ARG A 114 -9.70 21.68 -21.24
C ARG A 114 -11.14 21.87 -20.71
N ALA A 115 -12.14 21.81 -21.58
CA ALA A 115 -13.53 22.04 -21.18
C ALA A 115 -14.03 20.88 -20.30
N GLN A 116 -13.68 19.66 -20.66
CA GLN A 116 -14.05 18.46 -19.93
C GLN A 116 -13.39 18.42 -18.54
N ILE A 117 -12.08 18.72 -18.44
CA ILE A 117 -11.40 18.74 -17.14
C ILE A 117 -11.90 19.87 -16.25
N ALA A 118 -12.22 21.05 -16.81
CA ALA A 118 -12.78 22.15 -16.04
C ALA A 118 -14.18 21.87 -15.50
N ALA A 119 -14.96 21.06 -16.19
CA ALA A 119 -16.26 20.62 -15.71
C ALA A 119 -16.14 19.65 -14.51
N LEU A 120 -15.08 18.81 -14.51
CA LEU A 120 -14.81 17.87 -13.40
C LEU A 120 -14.15 18.54 -12.20
N VAL A 121 -13.32 19.55 -12.42
CA VAL A 121 -12.53 20.24 -11.39
C VAL A 121 -12.82 21.74 -11.47
N PRO A 122 -13.91 22.22 -10.81
CA PRO A 122 -14.23 23.65 -10.76
C PRO A 122 -13.09 24.45 -10.13
N GLY A 123 -12.79 25.62 -10.69
CA GLY A 123 -11.68 26.46 -10.23
C GLY A 123 -10.30 26.01 -10.68
N LEU A 124 -10.23 25.00 -11.55
CA LEU A 124 -8.94 24.60 -12.14
C LEU A 124 -8.35 25.75 -12.96
N ARG A 125 -7.11 26.13 -12.67
CA ARG A 125 -6.42 27.24 -13.36
C ARG A 125 -6.25 26.95 -14.86
N PRO A 126 -6.26 27.99 -15.72
CA PRO A 126 -6.37 27.83 -17.18
C PRO A 126 -5.18 27.14 -17.84
N GLU A 127 -4.00 27.18 -17.22
CA GLU A 127 -2.78 26.52 -17.71
C GLU A 127 -2.87 24.98 -17.72
N TRP A 128 -3.73 24.39 -16.91
CA TRP A 128 -3.99 22.95 -16.89
C TRP A 128 -5.05 22.62 -17.96
N CYS A 129 -4.62 22.13 -19.11
CA CYS A 129 -5.45 22.06 -20.30
C CYS A 129 -5.55 20.68 -20.96
N HIS A 130 -4.81 19.69 -20.47
CA HIS A 130 -4.90 18.30 -20.92
C HIS A 130 -5.12 17.39 -19.72
N GLY A 131 -5.88 16.30 -19.89
CA GLY A 131 -6.10 15.33 -18.84
C GLY A 131 -6.20 13.91 -19.35
N ALA A 132 -5.78 12.95 -18.49
CA ALA A 132 -6.09 11.53 -18.61
C ALA A 132 -7.05 11.17 -17.48
N TYR A 133 -8.20 10.61 -17.81
CA TYR A 133 -9.28 10.30 -16.86
C TYR A 133 -9.50 8.81 -16.76
N GLU A 134 -9.41 8.29 -15.54
CA GLU A 134 -9.73 6.91 -15.16
C GLU A 134 -11.11 6.88 -14.50
N GLY A 135 -12.11 6.39 -15.26
CA GLY A 135 -13.50 6.38 -14.78
C GLY A 135 -13.76 5.46 -13.60
N ARG A 136 -12.94 4.43 -13.42
CA ARG A 136 -13.07 3.45 -12.34
C ARG A 136 -12.38 3.85 -11.05
N GLY A 137 -11.60 4.94 -11.02
CA GLY A 137 -10.97 5.43 -9.80
C GLY A 137 -11.97 5.57 -8.66
N ALA A 138 -11.60 5.19 -7.43
CA ALA A 138 -12.53 5.10 -6.31
C ALA A 138 -11.86 5.40 -4.97
N ASP A 139 -12.63 5.89 -4.01
CA ASP A 139 -12.22 5.85 -2.60
C ASP A 139 -12.27 4.41 -2.10
N ILE A 140 -11.31 4.02 -1.24
CA ILE A 140 -11.31 2.72 -0.56
C ILE A 140 -11.70 2.89 0.90
N ASP A 141 -12.62 2.07 1.40
CA ASP A 141 -12.82 1.90 2.84
C ASP A 141 -11.67 1.05 3.43
N VAL A 142 -10.56 1.72 3.74
CA VAL A 142 -9.35 1.09 4.29
C VAL A 142 -9.63 0.43 5.64
N ALA A 143 -10.41 1.09 6.49
CA ALA A 143 -10.72 0.58 7.83
C ALA A 143 -11.58 -0.68 7.73
N GLY A 144 -12.63 -0.66 6.91
CA GLY A 144 -13.49 -1.82 6.68
C GLY A 144 -12.73 -3.00 6.08
N LEU A 145 -11.90 -2.76 5.07
CA LEU A 145 -11.08 -3.80 4.44
C LEU A 145 -10.09 -4.44 5.44
N HIS A 146 -9.39 -3.62 6.21
CA HIS A 146 -8.44 -4.09 7.21
C HIS A 146 -9.14 -4.89 8.32
N GLN A 147 -10.30 -4.41 8.80
CA GLN A 147 -11.11 -5.10 9.79
C GLN A 147 -11.70 -6.42 9.26
N LEU A 148 -12.08 -6.48 7.99
CA LEU A 148 -12.50 -7.72 7.33
C LEU A 148 -11.40 -8.78 7.45
N TYR A 149 -10.18 -8.46 7.04
CA TYR A 149 -9.07 -9.40 7.08
C TYR A 149 -8.70 -9.84 8.50
N LEU A 150 -8.58 -8.91 9.44
CA LEU A 150 -8.34 -9.24 10.85
C LEU A 150 -9.46 -10.10 11.43
N GLY A 151 -10.71 -9.81 11.07
CA GLY A 151 -11.87 -10.58 11.49
C GLY A 151 -11.87 -12.00 10.93
N LEU A 152 -11.54 -12.17 9.65
CA LEU A 152 -11.40 -13.49 9.00
C LEU A 152 -10.29 -14.31 9.70
N ALA A 153 -9.11 -13.73 9.86
CA ALA A 153 -8.00 -14.39 10.52
C ALA A 153 -8.38 -14.85 11.95
N ARG A 154 -8.97 -13.97 12.76
CA ARG A 154 -9.37 -14.30 14.15
C ARG A 154 -10.47 -15.36 14.22
N ARG A 155 -11.49 -15.30 13.38
CA ARG A 155 -12.57 -16.31 13.37
C ARG A 155 -12.05 -17.70 12.99
N SER A 156 -10.97 -17.78 12.23
CA SER A 156 -10.29 -19.04 11.90
C SER A 156 -9.21 -19.44 12.92
N GLY A 157 -9.18 -18.80 14.09
CA GLY A 157 -8.29 -19.17 15.20
C GLY A 157 -6.92 -18.53 15.19
N SER A 158 -6.65 -17.54 14.31
CA SER A 158 -5.39 -16.79 14.35
C SER A 158 -5.30 -15.92 15.62
N VAL A 159 -4.11 -15.82 16.17
CA VAL A 159 -3.80 -15.00 17.35
C VAL A 159 -3.13 -13.70 16.90
N VAL A 160 -3.58 -12.57 17.44
CA VAL A 160 -2.91 -11.26 17.24
C VAL A 160 -2.28 -10.85 18.56
N LYS A 161 -0.97 -10.71 18.57
CA LYS A 161 -0.18 -10.27 19.73
C LYS A 161 0.26 -8.83 19.48
N LEU A 162 -0.26 -7.92 20.30
CA LEU A 162 0.05 -6.49 20.26
C LEU A 162 1.15 -6.16 21.26
N ARG A 163 1.80 -5.00 21.11
CA ARG A 163 2.94 -4.57 21.94
C ARG A 163 4.05 -5.61 21.97
N ALA A 164 4.23 -6.31 20.85
CA ALA A 164 5.15 -7.41 20.68
C ALA A 164 6.23 -7.06 19.64
N ARG A 165 6.99 -5.99 19.89
CA ARG A 165 8.13 -5.59 19.06
C ARG A 165 9.21 -6.66 19.16
N ILE A 166 9.38 -7.42 18.09
CA ILE A 166 10.38 -8.49 18.01
C ILE A 166 11.78 -7.88 18.14
N ASP A 167 12.58 -8.42 19.05
CA ASP A 167 13.98 -8.06 19.27
C ASP A 167 14.96 -9.18 18.89
N THR A 168 14.49 -10.43 18.85
CA THR A 168 15.30 -11.59 18.44
C THR A 168 14.52 -12.57 17.59
N ILE A 169 15.16 -13.04 16.51
CA ILE A 169 14.68 -14.12 15.66
C ILE A 169 15.81 -15.15 15.55
N ALA A 170 15.60 -16.34 16.08
CA ALA A 170 16.63 -17.38 16.13
C ALA A 170 16.11 -18.72 15.57
N ARG A 171 17.01 -19.55 15.07
CA ARG A 171 16.66 -20.93 14.72
C ARG A 171 16.33 -21.73 16.00
N ALA A 172 15.16 -22.31 16.02
CA ALA A 172 14.80 -23.24 17.11
C ALA A 172 15.52 -24.58 16.90
N ARG A 173 16.24 -25.02 17.94
CA ARG A 173 16.95 -26.30 17.94
C ARG A 173 16.19 -27.28 18.80
N ASP A 174 15.16 -27.91 18.25
CA ASP A 174 14.50 -29.05 18.90
C ASP A 174 14.70 -30.32 18.08
N GLN A 175 14.68 -31.48 18.80
CA GLN A 175 14.82 -32.78 18.18
C GLN A 175 13.68 -33.00 17.15
N GLY A 176 13.98 -32.80 15.87
CA GLY A 176 13.15 -33.26 14.74
C GLY A 176 12.48 -32.23 13.86
N SER A 177 12.49 -30.92 14.16
CA SER A 177 11.97 -29.92 13.22
C SER A 177 12.80 -28.65 13.19
N ALA A 178 13.17 -28.23 11.98
CA ALA A 178 13.74 -26.92 11.75
C ALA A 178 12.63 -25.87 11.88
N GLY A 179 12.78 -24.94 12.81
CA GLY A 179 11.81 -23.90 13.07
C GLY A 179 12.47 -22.60 13.53
N TRP A 180 11.65 -21.65 13.88
CA TRP A 180 12.04 -20.33 14.37
C TRP A 180 11.55 -20.09 15.79
N GLN A 181 12.29 -19.31 16.56
CA GLN A 181 11.86 -18.71 17.80
C GLN A 181 11.96 -17.20 17.68
N LEU A 182 10.85 -16.52 17.92
CA LEU A 182 10.75 -15.06 17.93
C LEU A 182 10.49 -14.61 19.36
N SER A 183 11.25 -13.62 19.84
CA SER A 183 11.14 -13.12 21.21
C SER A 183 11.02 -11.60 21.22
N TRP A 184 10.34 -11.10 22.26
CA TRP A 184 10.19 -9.67 22.58
C TRP A 184 10.08 -9.49 24.09
N PRO A 185 10.25 -8.30 24.66
CA PRO A 185 10.03 -8.07 26.08
C PRO A 185 8.61 -8.49 26.51
N GLY A 186 8.53 -9.57 27.28
CA GLY A 186 7.25 -10.11 27.77
C GLY A 186 6.69 -11.30 27.01
N GLY A 187 7.37 -11.83 25.98
CA GLY A 187 6.87 -13.00 25.28
C GLY A 187 7.82 -13.66 24.29
N THR A 188 7.44 -14.87 23.91
CA THR A 188 8.11 -15.64 22.85
C THR A 188 7.11 -16.53 22.14
N VAL A 189 7.32 -16.78 20.86
CA VAL A 189 6.55 -17.74 20.04
C VAL A 189 7.50 -18.55 19.18
N ARG A 190 7.04 -19.73 18.74
CA ARG A 190 7.73 -20.57 17.77
C ARG A 190 6.94 -20.68 16.47
N ALA A 191 7.66 -20.82 15.36
CA ALA A 191 7.05 -20.92 14.03
C ALA A 191 7.80 -21.90 13.14
N GLY A 192 7.09 -22.58 12.24
CA GLY A 192 7.70 -23.26 11.10
C GLY A 192 8.20 -22.26 10.06
N ILE A 193 7.39 -21.24 9.80
CA ILE A 193 7.67 -20.17 8.81
C ILE A 193 7.52 -18.81 9.48
N VAL A 194 8.45 -17.89 9.20
CA VAL A 194 8.39 -16.48 9.56
C VAL A 194 8.08 -15.66 8.32
N VAL A 195 7.04 -14.85 8.37
CA VAL A 195 6.68 -13.90 7.32
C VAL A 195 7.05 -12.50 7.75
N ASN A 196 7.81 -11.82 6.93
CA ASN A 196 8.18 -10.43 7.11
C ASN A 196 7.17 -9.52 6.39
N ALA A 197 6.19 -9.01 7.12
CA ALA A 197 5.20 -8.02 6.67
C ALA A 197 5.36 -6.69 7.45
N ALA A 198 6.59 -6.38 7.87
CA ALA A 198 6.91 -5.30 8.80
C ALA A 198 7.00 -3.90 8.16
N GLY A 199 6.55 -3.73 6.91
CA GLY A 199 6.49 -2.42 6.24
C GLY A 199 7.84 -1.71 6.22
N ALA A 200 7.94 -0.55 6.86
CA ALA A 200 9.18 0.23 6.92
C ALA A 200 10.32 -0.46 7.67
N TRP A 201 10.02 -1.40 8.56
CA TRP A 201 11.01 -2.16 9.34
C TRP A 201 11.46 -3.46 8.67
N ALA A 202 11.07 -3.70 7.40
CA ALA A 202 11.28 -5.00 6.75
C ALA A 202 12.75 -5.41 6.68
N ASP A 203 13.67 -4.53 6.30
CA ASP A 203 15.09 -4.88 6.23
C ASP A 203 15.68 -5.16 7.62
N GLY A 204 15.31 -4.37 8.64
CA GLY A 204 15.74 -4.66 10.03
C GLY A 204 15.23 -5.99 10.57
N VAL A 205 13.99 -6.39 10.22
CA VAL A 205 13.46 -7.72 10.56
C VAL A 205 14.22 -8.84 9.82
N ALA A 206 14.61 -8.60 8.58
CA ALA A 206 15.42 -9.56 7.82
C ALA A 206 16.79 -9.78 8.48
N GLU A 207 17.46 -8.72 8.90
CA GLU A 207 18.73 -8.80 9.63
C GLU A 207 18.62 -9.62 10.91
N LEU A 208 17.54 -9.43 11.70
CA LEU A 208 17.26 -10.24 12.89
C LEU A 208 17.11 -11.73 12.58
N ALA A 209 16.59 -12.07 11.39
CA ALA A 209 16.43 -13.45 10.92
C ALA A 209 17.69 -14.02 10.24
N GLY A 210 18.73 -13.22 10.09
CA GLY A 210 19.95 -13.57 9.35
C GLY A 210 19.77 -13.59 7.82
N ALA A 211 18.72 -12.95 7.31
CA ALA A 211 18.53 -12.70 5.89
C ALA A 211 19.19 -11.39 5.48
N ALA A 212 19.68 -11.34 4.25
CA ALA A 212 20.23 -10.10 3.71
C ALA A 212 19.13 -9.06 3.51
N PRO A 213 19.36 -7.77 3.86
CA PRO A 213 18.48 -6.69 3.48
C PRO A 213 18.29 -6.62 1.96
N LEU A 214 17.08 -6.29 1.50
CA LEU A 214 16.79 -6.12 0.08
C LEU A 214 16.91 -4.66 -0.38
N GLY A 215 17.29 -3.73 0.49
CA GLY A 215 17.34 -2.31 0.22
C GLY A 215 15.96 -1.65 0.21
N ILE A 216 15.03 -2.19 1.00
CA ILE A 216 13.69 -1.60 1.13
C ILE A 216 13.80 -0.25 1.83
N THR A 217 13.55 0.81 1.08
CA THR A 217 13.68 2.19 1.55
C THR A 217 12.33 2.76 1.93
N PRO A 218 12.13 3.16 3.20
CA PRO A 218 10.98 3.94 3.60
C PRO A 218 11.07 5.36 3.04
N LEU A 219 10.02 5.81 2.37
CA LEU A 219 9.88 7.16 1.83
C LEU A 219 8.73 7.88 2.50
N ARG A 220 9.00 9.05 3.09
CA ARG A 220 7.98 9.87 3.73
C ARG A 220 6.99 10.39 2.68
N ARG A 221 5.71 10.35 3.06
CA ARG A 221 4.61 10.93 2.29
C ARG A 221 3.76 11.78 3.22
N THR A 222 3.73 13.08 2.95
CA THR A 222 2.97 14.08 3.69
C THR A 222 1.57 14.26 3.12
N ILE A 223 0.58 14.38 3.98
CA ILE A 223 -0.80 14.71 3.64
C ILE A 223 -1.25 15.89 4.50
N VAL A 224 -1.87 16.86 3.85
CA VAL A 224 -2.43 18.06 4.47
C VAL A 224 -3.93 18.09 4.22
N GLN A 225 -4.72 18.15 5.28
CA GLN A 225 -6.17 18.34 5.21
C GLN A 225 -6.50 19.81 5.37
N MET A 226 -7.18 20.37 4.38
CA MET A 226 -7.52 21.79 4.33
C MET A 226 -9.02 22.00 4.18
N ARG A 227 -9.48 23.12 4.76
CA ARG A 227 -10.76 23.71 4.42
C ARG A 227 -10.53 24.81 3.38
N THR A 228 -11.36 24.82 2.35
CA THR A 228 -11.24 25.73 1.21
C THR A 228 -12.50 26.56 1.02
N ASP A 229 -12.37 27.63 0.29
CA ASP A 229 -13.45 28.49 -0.18
C ASP A 229 -13.25 28.69 -1.69
N PRO A 230 -14.13 28.15 -2.54
CA PRO A 230 -15.34 27.38 -2.21
C PRO A 230 -15.07 26.04 -1.55
N VAL A 231 -16.11 25.42 -0.99
CA VAL A 231 -16.04 24.04 -0.49
C VAL A 231 -15.89 23.09 -1.68
N ALA A 232 -14.97 22.14 -1.57
CA ALA A 232 -14.72 21.16 -2.63
C ALA A 232 -15.98 20.34 -2.96
N PRO A 233 -16.35 20.19 -4.24
CA PRO A 233 -17.41 19.30 -4.66
C PRO A 233 -17.14 17.85 -4.23
N ALA A 234 -18.16 17.17 -3.75
CA ALA A 234 -18.01 15.80 -3.24
C ALA A 234 -17.66 14.78 -4.33
N ASP A 235 -18.08 15.05 -5.56
CA ASP A 235 -17.94 14.22 -6.76
C ASP A 235 -16.70 14.58 -7.61
N MET A 236 -15.92 15.59 -7.20
CA MET A 236 -14.67 15.93 -7.89
C MET A 236 -13.70 14.73 -7.84
N PRO A 237 -13.09 14.34 -8.97
CA PRO A 237 -12.12 13.23 -8.99
C PRO A 237 -10.88 13.53 -8.16
N LEU A 238 -10.18 12.50 -7.72
CA LEU A 238 -8.81 12.66 -7.27
C LEU A 238 -7.99 13.19 -8.44
N THR A 239 -7.29 14.30 -8.24
CA THR A 239 -6.55 14.99 -9.30
C THR A 239 -5.05 14.94 -9.04
N PHE A 240 -4.28 14.42 -9.99
CA PHE A 240 -2.82 14.33 -9.97
C PHE A 240 -2.17 15.27 -11.00
N GLY A 241 -0.97 15.74 -10.72
CA GLY A 241 -0.09 16.28 -11.76
C GLY A 241 0.59 15.18 -12.57
N ILE A 242 0.72 15.36 -13.90
CA ILE A 242 1.46 14.42 -14.77
C ILE A 242 2.94 14.25 -14.35
N ASP A 243 3.49 15.25 -13.67
CA ASP A 243 4.83 15.20 -13.10
C ASP A 243 4.91 14.31 -11.85
N GLY A 244 3.77 13.85 -11.32
CA GLY A 244 3.71 13.06 -10.11
C GLY A 244 4.10 13.85 -8.87
N ASP A 245 3.95 15.15 -8.90
CA ASP A 245 4.43 16.10 -7.88
C ASP A 245 3.35 16.54 -6.89
N PHE A 246 2.07 16.27 -7.15
CA PHE A 246 0.96 16.53 -6.23
C PHE A 246 -0.23 15.62 -6.48
N TYR A 247 -1.09 15.55 -5.49
CA TYR A 247 -2.50 15.20 -5.67
C TYR A 247 -3.41 16.07 -4.80
N VAL A 248 -4.65 16.25 -5.28
CA VAL A 248 -5.75 16.93 -4.58
C VAL A 248 -6.94 15.99 -4.55
N LYS A 249 -7.48 15.69 -3.37
CA LYS A 249 -8.60 14.78 -3.18
C LYS A 249 -9.68 15.40 -2.27
N PRO A 250 -10.90 15.60 -2.74
CA PRO A 250 -12.01 15.99 -1.87
C PRO A 250 -12.34 14.89 -0.86
N GLN A 251 -12.62 15.29 0.37
CA GLN A 251 -13.05 14.36 1.42
C GLN A 251 -13.92 15.06 2.46
N SER A 252 -15.22 14.72 2.51
CA SER A 252 -16.16 15.22 3.52
C SER A 252 -16.16 16.76 3.66
N GLY A 253 -16.23 17.48 2.53
CA GLY A 253 -16.21 18.94 2.49
C GLY A 253 -14.85 19.58 2.81
N ARG A 254 -13.79 18.81 2.79
CA ARG A 254 -12.37 19.20 2.90
C ARG A 254 -11.65 18.77 1.64
N VAL A 255 -10.39 19.18 1.53
CA VAL A 255 -9.44 18.61 0.57
C VAL A 255 -8.27 17.97 1.31
N LEU A 256 -7.84 16.82 0.84
CA LEU A 256 -6.54 16.25 1.15
C LEU A 256 -5.60 16.63 0.03
N VAL A 257 -4.46 17.19 0.38
CA VAL A 257 -3.40 17.55 -0.55
C VAL A 257 -2.09 16.91 -0.11
N SER A 258 -1.34 16.42 -1.06
CA SER A 258 0.02 15.94 -0.83
C SER A 258 0.98 16.61 -1.81
N PRO A 259 2.17 17.03 -1.37
CA PRO A 259 3.22 17.48 -2.26
C PRO A 259 3.87 16.29 -3.00
N HIS A 260 3.35 15.09 -2.80
CA HIS A 260 3.84 13.85 -3.36
C HIS A 260 5.32 13.60 -3.04
N ASP A 261 5.75 14.04 -1.85
CA ASP A 261 7.11 13.89 -1.33
C ASP A 261 7.53 12.41 -1.26
N GLU A 262 8.79 12.15 -1.53
CA GLU A 262 9.44 10.84 -1.43
C GLU A 262 10.81 10.98 -0.77
N THR A 263 10.84 11.70 0.33
CA THR A 263 12.08 11.88 1.11
C THR A 263 12.44 10.57 1.82
N PRO A 264 13.62 9.98 1.55
CA PRO A 264 14.07 8.82 2.29
C PRO A 264 14.16 9.10 3.78
N ASP A 265 13.70 8.14 4.59
CA ASP A 265 13.68 8.29 6.04
C ASP A 265 13.98 6.94 6.70
N VAL A 266 14.27 6.95 8.00
CA VAL A 266 14.42 5.71 8.78
C VAL A 266 13.03 5.21 9.23
N ALA A 267 12.94 3.95 9.60
CA ALA A 267 11.71 3.38 10.12
C ALA A 267 11.41 3.90 11.53
N HIS A 268 10.40 4.78 11.65
CA HIS A 268 9.96 5.38 12.91
C HIS A 268 8.48 5.84 12.82
N ASP A 269 7.96 6.42 13.89
CA ASP A 269 6.67 7.12 13.89
C ASP A 269 6.86 8.52 13.28
N VAL A 270 6.72 8.60 11.94
CA VAL A 270 7.06 9.77 11.15
C VAL A 270 6.02 10.89 11.31
N ALA A 271 6.49 12.13 11.36
CA ALA A 271 5.69 13.35 11.31
C ALA A 271 5.94 14.12 9.99
N PRO A 272 5.00 14.96 9.52
CA PRO A 272 5.21 15.82 8.37
C PRO A 272 6.19 16.92 8.70
N GLU A 273 7.03 17.32 7.74
CA GLU A 273 7.86 18.50 7.86
C GLU A 273 7.10 19.76 7.42
N GLU A 274 7.42 20.90 8.04
CA GLU A 274 6.78 22.18 7.72
C GLU A 274 7.00 22.60 6.27
N LEU A 275 8.16 22.29 5.71
CA LEU A 275 8.46 22.56 4.30
C LEU A 275 7.53 21.78 3.38
N ASP A 276 7.31 20.48 3.63
CA ASP A 276 6.43 19.65 2.81
C ASP A 276 4.98 20.13 2.90
N VAL A 277 4.55 20.58 4.09
CA VAL A 277 3.23 21.20 4.27
C VAL A 277 3.11 22.48 3.45
N ALA A 278 4.12 23.34 3.47
CA ALA A 278 4.14 24.58 2.70
C ALA A 278 4.12 24.31 1.18
N ILE A 279 4.91 23.34 0.72
CA ILE A 279 4.92 22.90 -0.69
C ILE A 279 3.55 22.36 -1.11
N ALA A 280 2.87 21.58 -0.26
CA ALA A 280 1.54 21.07 -0.56
C ALA A 280 0.53 22.21 -0.80
N ILE A 281 0.56 23.23 0.05
CA ILE A 281 -0.30 24.43 -0.05
C ILE A 281 0.03 25.21 -1.34
N ASP A 282 1.31 25.48 -1.57
CA ASP A 282 1.79 26.19 -2.76
C ASP A 282 1.33 25.49 -4.05
N ARG A 283 1.53 24.17 -4.15
CA ARG A 283 1.09 23.38 -5.31
C ARG A 283 -0.43 23.41 -5.48
N PHE A 284 -1.19 23.31 -4.39
CA PHE A 284 -2.64 23.45 -4.43
C PHE A 284 -3.07 24.81 -5.02
N GLU A 285 -2.48 25.92 -4.59
CA GLU A 285 -2.77 27.27 -5.06
C GLU A 285 -2.34 27.50 -6.51
N HIS A 286 -1.37 26.73 -7.02
CA HIS A 286 -0.98 26.71 -8.45
C HIS A 286 -1.89 25.82 -9.32
N VAL A 287 -2.73 24.98 -8.72
CA VAL A 287 -3.66 24.10 -9.44
C VAL A 287 -5.08 24.68 -9.44
N LEU A 288 -5.53 25.18 -8.29
CA LEU A 288 -6.89 25.67 -8.08
C LEU A 288 -6.87 27.16 -7.68
N ASP A 289 -7.87 27.89 -8.11
CA ASP A 289 -8.08 29.29 -7.73
C ASP A 289 -8.85 29.46 -6.40
N TRP A 290 -8.98 28.38 -5.65
CA TRP A 290 -9.66 28.38 -4.36
C TRP A 290 -8.78 28.94 -3.27
N ARG A 291 -9.41 29.65 -2.32
CA ARG A 291 -8.72 30.18 -1.14
C ARG A 291 -8.59 29.07 -0.07
N VAL A 292 -7.39 28.88 0.46
CA VAL A 292 -7.17 28.05 1.66
C VAL A 292 -7.68 28.83 2.87
N ALA A 293 -8.77 28.34 3.47
CA ALA A 293 -9.40 28.96 4.64
C ALA A 293 -8.73 28.51 5.95
N ALA A 294 -8.28 27.26 6.03
CA ALA A 294 -7.53 26.72 7.16
C ALA A 294 -6.84 25.41 6.82
N VAL A 295 -5.69 25.17 7.42
CA VAL A 295 -5.08 23.84 7.56
C VAL A 295 -5.62 23.24 8.85
N GLU A 296 -6.37 22.12 8.74
CA GLU A 296 -7.05 21.50 9.88
C GLU A 296 -6.27 20.33 10.47
N ARG A 297 -5.63 19.53 9.60
CA ARG A 297 -4.81 18.38 10.00
C ARG A 297 -3.64 18.20 9.04
N ARG A 298 -2.58 17.61 9.55
CA ARG A 298 -1.43 17.19 8.76
C ARG A 298 -0.83 15.94 9.37
N TRP A 299 -0.42 15.02 8.55
CA TRP A 299 0.24 13.78 8.97
C TRP A 299 1.17 13.28 7.87
N ALA A 300 2.04 12.37 8.22
CA ALA A 300 2.88 11.66 7.27
C ALA A 300 2.86 10.16 7.52
N GLY A 301 3.18 9.39 6.48
CA GLY A 301 3.38 7.96 6.55
C GLY A 301 4.63 7.54 5.80
N LEU A 302 5.17 6.37 6.10
CA LEU A 302 6.31 5.79 5.39
C LEU A 302 5.81 4.78 4.36
N ARG A 303 6.10 5.03 3.09
CA ARG A 303 5.87 4.10 2.00
C ARG A 303 7.17 3.37 1.70
N SER A 304 7.16 2.06 1.78
CA SER A 304 8.37 1.25 1.73
C SER A 304 8.54 0.62 0.36
N PHE A 305 9.58 1.00 -0.36
CA PHE A 305 9.85 0.54 -1.72
C PHE A 305 11.11 -0.30 -1.78
N ALA A 306 11.05 -1.41 -2.51
CA ALA A 306 12.23 -2.12 -2.96
C ALA A 306 12.97 -1.29 -4.03
N PRO A 307 14.25 -1.59 -4.36
CA PRO A 307 15.03 -0.78 -5.30
C PRO A 307 14.41 -0.57 -6.67
N ASP A 308 13.69 -1.56 -7.19
CA ASP A 308 12.95 -1.51 -8.46
C ASP A 308 11.51 -0.99 -8.32
N ARG A 309 11.12 -0.60 -7.12
CA ARG A 309 9.79 -0.09 -6.74
C ARG A 309 8.64 -1.11 -6.85
N LEU A 310 8.92 -2.37 -7.11
CA LEU A 310 7.92 -3.44 -7.09
C LEU A 310 7.88 -4.13 -5.72
N PRO A 311 6.73 -4.64 -5.28
CA PRO A 311 6.63 -5.37 -4.04
C PRO A 311 7.42 -6.67 -4.07
N VAL A 312 7.69 -7.23 -2.89
CA VAL A 312 8.49 -8.45 -2.72
C VAL A 312 7.66 -9.53 -2.05
N TYR A 313 7.41 -10.62 -2.79
CA TYR A 313 6.62 -11.76 -2.33
C TYR A 313 7.34 -13.07 -2.62
N GLY A 314 7.64 -13.85 -1.59
CA GLY A 314 8.27 -15.16 -1.75
C GLY A 314 9.23 -15.53 -0.64
N PHE A 315 9.65 -16.80 -0.66
CA PHE A 315 10.69 -17.28 0.24
C PHE A 315 12.03 -16.63 -0.07
N ASP A 316 12.78 -16.32 0.99
CA ASP A 316 14.17 -15.91 0.87
C ASP A 316 14.98 -17.05 0.26
N PRO A 317 15.83 -16.78 -0.76
CA PRO A 317 16.56 -17.84 -1.45
C PRO A 317 17.65 -18.49 -0.58
N LEU A 318 18.14 -17.81 0.45
CA LEU A 318 19.27 -18.24 1.29
C LEU A 318 18.85 -18.64 2.71
N VAL A 319 17.68 -18.16 3.17
CA VAL A 319 17.21 -18.36 4.55
C VAL A 319 15.91 -19.19 4.55
N PRO A 320 16.01 -20.53 4.61
CA PRO A 320 14.85 -21.42 4.55
C PRO A 320 13.79 -21.09 5.61
N GLY A 321 12.51 -21.03 5.20
CA GLY A 321 11.39 -20.73 6.10
C GLY A 321 11.25 -19.26 6.48
N PHE A 322 12.00 -18.34 5.84
CA PHE A 322 11.77 -16.91 5.89
C PHE A 322 11.08 -16.47 4.61
N PHE A 323 9.95 -15.77 4.73
CA PHE A 323 9.11 -15.34 3.62
C PHE A 323 8.94 -13.83 3.62
N TRP A 324 9.19 -13.19 2.50
CA TRP A 324 9.00 -11.77 2.28
C TRP A 324 7.57 -11.46 1.84
N PHE A 325 6.93 -10.52 2.51
CA PHE A 325 5.68 -9.90 2.07
C PHE A 325 5.75 -8.39 2.35
N ALA A 326 6.63 -7.72 1.63
CA ALA A 326 7.11 -6.36 1.92
C ALA A 326 7.25 -5.51 0.66
N GLY A 327 7.65 -4.26 0.80
CA GLY A 327 7.90 -3.38 -0.34
C GLY A 327 6.63 -2.90 -1.05
N GLN A 328 5.45 -2.90 -0.41
CA GLN A 328 4.18 -2.54 -1.03
C GLN A 328 4.06 -1.05 -1.42
N GLY A 329 5.07 -0.23 -1.16
CA GLY A 329 5.12 1.17 -1.56
C GLY A 329 3.90 1.98 -1.14
N GLY A 330 3.31 2.70 -2.08
CA GLY A 330 2.08 3.47 -1.89
C GLY A 330 0.80 2.74 -2.27
N PHE A 331 0.88 1.48 -2.74
CA PHE A 331 -0.22 0.74 -3.37
C PHE A 331 -0.62 -0.54 -2.63
N GLY A 332 -0.08 -0.78 -1.43
CA GLY A 332 -0.35 -2.00 -0.67
C GLY A 332 -1.81 -2.24 -0.30
N ILE A 333 -2.61 -1.19 -0.12
CA ILE A 333 -4.04 -1.33 0.20
C ILE A 333 -4.84 -1.74 -1.03
N GLN A 334 -4.64 -1.03 -2.16
CA GLN A 334 -5.38 -1.31 -3.40
C GLN A 334 -5.04 -2.68 -4.00
N THR A 335 -3.85 -3.21 -3.73
CA THR A 335 -3.40 -4.51 -4.24
C THR A 335 -3.58 -5.65 -3.22
N ALA A 336 -3.98 -5.35 -1.97
CA ALA A 336 -4.01 -6.33 -0.88
C ALA A 336 -4.75 -7.63 -1.21
N PRO A 337 -5.92 -7.63 -1.87
CA PRO A 337 -6.61 -8.87 -2.22
C PRO A 337 -5.78 -9.83 -3.07
N ALA A 338 -5.32 -9.37 -4.23
CA ALA A 338 -4.56 -10.21 -5.15
C ALA A 338 -3.15 -10.52 -4.63
N ALA A 339 -2.48 -9.55 -4.00
CA ALA A 339 -1.16 -9.73 -3.42
C ALA A 339 -1.16 -10.78 -2.29
N ALA A 340 -2.13 -10.70 -1.37
CA ALA A 340 -2.22 -11.66 -0.27
C ALA A 340 -2.61 -13.05 -0.75
N ARG A 341 -3.54 -13.16 -1.71
CA ARG A 341 -3.91 -14.43 -2.35
C ARG A 341 -2.71 -15.08 -3.04
N LEU A 342 -1.99 -14.28 -3.83
CA LEU A 342 -0.77 -14.73 -4.50
C LEU A 342 0.29 -15.21 -3.49
N ALA A 343 0.54 -14.40 -2.46
CA ALA A 343 1.54 -14.73 -1.43
C ALA A 343 1.15 -15.98 -0.63
N ALA A 344 -0.13 -16.15 -0.26
CA ALA A 344 -0.61 -17.35 0.42
C ALA A 344 -0.43 -18.60 -0.44
N GLN A 345 -0.73 -18.52 -1.75
CA GLN A 345 -0.51 -19.64 -2.68
C GLN A 345 0.98 -20.01 -2.79
N LEU A 346 1.88 -19.01 -2.86
CA LEU A 346 3.32 -19.24 -2.86
C LEU A 346 3.80 -19.87 -1.55
N LEU A 347 3.31 -19.39 -0.41
CA LEU A 347 3.71 -19.81 0.92
C LEU A 347 3.25 -21.24 1.22
N LEU A 348 2.05 -21.60 0.81
CA LEU A 348 1.43 -22.92 1.04
C LEU A 348 1.69 -23.92 -0.09
N GLY A 349 2.31 -23.50 -1.18
CA GLY A 349 2.52 -24.37 -2.34
C GLY A 349 1.24 -24.73 -3.11
N HIS A 350 0.24 -23.85 -3.06
CA HIS A 350 -1.04 -24.06 -3.74
C HIS A 350 -1.01 -23.57 -5.20
N ALA A 351 -1.87 -24.15 -6.02
CA ALA A 351 -2.09 -23.71 -7.39
C ALA A 351 -2.72 -22.30 -7.42
N ARG A 352 -2.50 -21.59 -8.52
CA ARG A 352 -3.12 -20.29 -8.79
C ARG A 352 -4.61 -20.47 -9.10
N ASP A 353 -5.42 -19.50 -8.71
CA ASP A 353 -6.83 -19.41 -9.00
C ASP A 353 -7.14 -18.28 -10.00
N ALA A 354 -8.42 -18.07 -10.32
CA ALA A 354 -8.86 -17.05 -11.27
C ALA A 354 -8.39 -15.63 -10.94
N MET A 355 -8.16 -15.29 -9.66
CA MET A 355 -7.64 -13.98 -9.27
C MET A 355 -6.15 -13.84 -9.59
N THR A 356 -5.38 -14.92 -9.51
CA THR A 356 -3.91 -14.86 -9.52
C THR A 356 -3.27 -15.57 -10.71
N GLU A 357 -4.01 -16.36 -11.50
CA GLU A 357 -3.46 -17.18 -12.60
C GLU A 357 -2.71 -16.36 -13.67
N ARG A 358 -3.11 -15.10 -13.87
CA ARG A 358 -2.50 -14.19 -14.84
C ARG A 358 -1.34 -13.37 -14.27
N LEU A 359 -1.06 -13.47 -12.96
CA LEU A 359 0.02 -12.75 -12.33
C LEU A 359 1.35 -13.49 -12.51
N ASP A 360 2.36 -12.84 -13.02
CA ASP A 360 3.72 -13.36 -13.04
C ASP A 360 4.38 -13.16 -11.66
N ALA A 361 4.44 -14.23 -10.86
CA ALA A 361 5.05 -14.15 -9.54
C ALA A 361 6.57 -13.92 -9.55
N THR A 362 7.24 -14.22 -10.64
CA THR A 362 8.70 -14.05 -10.74
C THR A 362 9.10 -12.58 -10.67
N VAL A 363 8.21 -11.71 -11.15
CA VAL A 363 8.36 -10.24 -11.09
C VAL A 363 8.43 -9.74 -9.64
N TYR A 364 7.81 -10.45 -8.70
CA TYR A 364 7.77 -10.06 -7.28
C TYR A 364 8.70 -10.90 -6.40
N ALA A 365 9.37 -11.90 -6.95
CA ALA A 365 10.22 -12.81 -6.17
C ALA A 365 11.44 -12.10 -5.56
N PRO A 366 11.83 -12.37 -4.28
CA PRO A 366 13.00 -11.76 -3.66
C PRO A 366 14.29 -12.12 -4.38
N GLY A 367 14.36 -13.29 -5.01
CA GLY A 367 15.53 -13.74 -5.78
C GLY A 367 15.93 -12.85 -6.97
N ARG A 368 15.04 -11.91 -7.39
CA ARG A 368 15.40 -10.95 -8.44
C ARG A 368 16.46 -9.93 -8.02
N PHE A 369 16.77 -9.84 -6.73
CA PHE A 369 17.84 -9.01 -6.17
C PHE A 369 19.10 -9.83 -5.83
N ALA A 370 19.07 -11.15 -5.99
CA ALA A 370 20.25 -11.98 -5.79
C ALA A 370 21.23 -11.72 -6.95
N THR A 371 22.37 -11.11 -6.63
CA THR A 371 23.50 -10.93 -7.56
C THR A 371 24.47 -12.08 -7.43
#